data_347d1f01e308e96bf3903364ab6f5e79
#
_entry.id   347d1f01e308e96bf3903364ab6f5e79
#
_cell.length_a   1.000
_cell.length_b   1.000
_cell.length_c   1.000
_cell.angle_alpha   90.00
_cell.angle_beta   90.00
_cell.angle_gamma   90.00
#
_symmetry.space_group_name_H-M   'P 1'
#
loop_
_entity.id
_entity.type
_entity.pdbx_description
1 polymer ?
#
loop_
_entity_poly.entity_id
_entity_poly.type
_entity_poly.pdbx_seq_one_letter_code
_entity_poly.pdbx_strand_id
1 'polypeptide(L)'
;MSIRPPPAETLPFLAEPLDAEGLRGHLSDMFPIRDHNPSGRTPYVTYALIAINIVVFLYSLGLDDRGLNQFYFDYAMFPERVSQGQDLQGLFTSMFLHGGFMHLAGNMLFLWIFGDNLEDDMGHLPFTLFYLAGGIGAGLAQVISEPFGSIPTVGASGAIAAVMGGYLLLYPRAKVDILLILIIFFRIFTIPAWIMLGLWFALQLVNGVNVDPETGGVAYWAHAGGFVIGFLLALPLWRRMGGTEYWSKTHGHPPHPEAEYRLSRSNVPNVRRRR
;
A
#
# COMPACT_ATOMS: atom_id res chain seq x y z
N MET A 1 27.22 -22.59 -3.90
CA MET A 1 26.53 -23.68 -3.18
C MET A 1 25.06 -23.59 -3.56
N SER A 2 24.53 -24.52 -4.34
CA SER A 2 23.14 -24.43 -4.83
C SER A 2 22.20 -24.78 -3.67
N ILE A 3 21.45 -23.78 -3.17
CA ILE A 3 20.42 -23.97 -2.15
C ILE A 3 19.22 -24.62 -2.84
N ARG A 4 18.87 -25.84 -2.46
CA ARG A 4 17.66 -26.50 -2.96
C ARG A 4 16.42 -25.88 -2.31
N PRO A 5 15.33 -25.69 -3.05
CA PRO A 5 14.08 -25.23 -2.46
C PRO A 5 13.61 -26.23 -1.38
N PRO A 6 13.00 -25.76 -0.29
CA PRO A 6 12.44 -26.62 0.75
C PRO A 6 11.34 -27.51 0.17
N PRO A 7 11.08 -28.70 0.76
CA PRO A 7 9.99 -29.56 0.33
C PRO A 7 8.63 -28.82 0.50
N ALA A 8 7.66 -29.16 -0.35
CA ALA A 8 6.38 -28.46 -0.51
C ALA A 8 5.53 -28.30 0.77
N GLU A 9 5.87 -29.00 1.84
CA GLU A 9 5.15 -28.97 3.13
C GLU A 9 5.58 -27.83 4.07
N THR A 10 6.53 -26.96 3.70
CA THR A 10 7.21 -26.07 4.66
C THR A 10 6.99 -24.58 4.43
N LEU A 11 6.06 -24.16 3.58
CA LEU A 11 5.67 -22.75 3.51
C LEU A 11 4.29 -22.54 4.17
N PRO A 12 4.23 -22.28 5.51
CA PRO A 12 2.96 -22.13 6.24
C PRO A 12 2.11 -20.95 5.77
N PHE A 13 2.70 -20.04 4.97
CA PHE A 13 2.05 -18.86 4.43
C PHE A 13 0.97 -19.15 3.37
N LEU A 14 1.02 -20.31 2.70
CA LEU A 14 0.11 -20.64 1.60
C LEU A 14 -1.03 -21.61 2.00
N ALA A 15 -1.08 -22.09 3.24
CA ALA A 15 -1.84 -23.29 3.60
C ALA A 15 -3.20 -23.06 4.28
N GLU A 16 -3.62 -21.82 4.59
CA GLU A 16 -4.95 -21.64 5.18
C GLU A 16 -5.89 -20.87 4.25
N PRO A 17 -7.01 -21.48 3.81
CA PRO A 17 -8.14 -20.71 3.31
C PRO A 17 -8.64 -19.83 4.47
N LEU A 18 -8.78 -18.52 4.22
CA LEU A 18 -9.35 -17.54 5.16
C LEU A 18 -10.64 -18.13 5.76
N ASP A 19 -10.58 -18.51 7.03
CA ASP A 19 -11.75 -18.94 7.77
C ASP A 19 -12.71 -17.76 8.01
N ALA A 20 -13.95 -18.07 8.37
CA ALA A 20 -14.96 -17.05 8.59
C ALA A 20 -14.64 -16.09 9.77
N GLU A 21 -13.70 -16.45 10.66
CA GLU A 21 -13.23 -15.61 11.76
C GLU A 21 -12.18 -14.60 11.32
N GLY A 22 -11.25 -14.98 10.43
CA GLY A 22 -10.33 -14.05 9.76
C GLY A 22 -11.08 -13.01 8.93
N LEU A 23 -12.16 -13.40 8.26
CA LEU A 23 -13.02 -12.47 7.52
C LEU A 23 -13.77 -11.48 8.44
N ARG A 24 -14.15 -11.90 9.65
CA ARG A 24 -14.85 -11.05 10.63
C ARG A 24 -13.94 -9.98 11.25
N GLY A 25 -12.66 -10.28 11.48
CA GLY A 25 -11.68 -9.30 11.95
C GLY A 25 -11.42 -8.19 10.94
N HIS A 26 -11.46 -8.49 9.65
CA HIS A 26 -11.21 -7.51 8.58
C HIS A 26 -12.43 -6.70 8.14
N LEU A 27 -13.65 -7.14 8.44
CA LEU A 27 -14.88 -6.42 8.09
C LEU A 27 -15.18 -5.23 9.01
N SER A 28 -14.48 -5.12 10.15
CA SER A 28 -14.56 -3.97 11.04
C SER A 28 -13.56 -2.85 10.71
N ASP A 29 -12.72 -3.04 9.70
CA ASP A 29 -11.68 -2.08 9.37
C ASP A 29 -12.23 -0.90 8.57
N MET A 30 -11.69 0.29 8.87
CA MET A 30 -11.96 1.51 8.12
C MET A 30 -11.09 1.52 6.86
N PHE A 31 -11.72 1.55 5.69
CA PHE A 31 -11.02 1.57 4.41
C PHE A 31 -11.13 2.97 3.77
N PRO A 32 -10.02 3.59 3.35
CA PRO A 32 -10.07 4.75 2.48
C PRO A 32 -10.63 4.30 1.12
N ILE A 33 -11.56 5.07 0.57
CA ILE A 33 -12.17 4.76 -0.73
C ILE A 33 -11.86 5.78 -1.80
N ARG A 34 -11.50 7.00 -1.40
CA ARG A 34 -11.06 8.09 -2.28
C ARG A 34 -10.54 9.26 -1.46
N ASP A 35 -9.79 10.12 -2.10
CA ASP A 35 -9.50 11.45 -1.58
C ASP A 35 -10.27 12.56 -2.36
N HIS A 36 -10.16 13.78 -1.88
CA HIS A 36 -10.74 14.97 -2.51
C HIS A 36 -9.68 15.84 -3.19
N ASN A 37 -8.53 15.27 -3.50
CA ASN A 37 -7.37 15.91 -4.09
C ASN A 37 -7.20 15.45 -5.55
N PRO A 38 -7.93 16.05 -6.53
CA PRO A 38 -7.86 15.59 -7.91
C PRO A 38 -6.50 15.91 -8.53
N SER A 39 -5.89 14.93 -9.18
CA SER A 39 -4.68 15.14 -9.97
C SER A 39 -4.99 15.91 -11.27
N GLY A 40 -4.07 16.79 -11.68
CA GLY A 40 -4.18 17.59 -12.90
C GLY A 40 -3.65 16.88 -14.14
N ARG A 41 -2.88 15.79 -13.97
CA ARG A 41 -2.25 15.02 -15.05
C ARG A 41 -2.70 13.56 -15.03
N THR A 42 -2.63 12.90 -16.18
CA THR A 42 -2.86 11.44 -16.22
C THR A 42 -1.73 10.69 -15.53
N PRO A 43 -2.00 9.90 -14.48
CA PRO A 43 -0.97 9.21 -13.70
C PRO A 43 -0.56 7.89 -14.36
N TYR A 44 0.19 7.98 -15.46
CA TYR A 44 0.59 6.82 -16.26
C TYR A 44 1.42 5.80 -15.50
N VAL A 45 2.30 6.24 -14.59
CA VAL A 45 3.15 5.33 -13.79
C VAL A 45 2.31 4.60 -12.75
N THR A 46 1.41 5.30 -12.06
CA THR A 46 0.46 4.69 -11.13
C THR A 46 -0.36 3.61 -11.82
N TYR A 47 -0.91 3.90 -13.01
CA TYR A 47 -1.66 2.90 -13.80
C TYR A 47 -0.78 1.73 -14.25
N ALA A 48 0.45 2.01 -14.69
CA ALA A 48 1.38 0.95 -15.08
C ALA A 48 1.76 0.04 -13.91
N LEU A 49 2.03 0.60 -12.73
CA LEU A 49 2.31 -0.15 -11.52
C LEU A 49 1.12 -1.03 -11.11
N ILE A 50 -0.11 -0.50 -11.14
CA ILE A 50 -1.32 -1.27 -10.89
C ILE A 50 -1.45 -2.42 -11.90
N ALA A 51 -1.29 -2.13 -13.19
CA ALA A 51 -1.39 -3.15 -14.24
C ALA A 51 -0.34 -4.26 -14.09
N ILE A 52 0.93 -3.90 -13.80
CA ILE A 52 2.01 -4.88 -13.58
C ILE A 52 1.67 -5.79 -12.40
N ASN A 53 1.24 -5.24 -11.26
CA ASN A 53 0.87 -6.03 -10.09
C ASN A 53 -0.28 -7.01 -10.38
N ILE A 54 -1.30 -6.55 -11.11
CA ILE A 54 -2.42 -7.40 -11.53
C ILE A 54 -1.92 -8.52 -12.46
N VAL A 55 -1.09 -8.21 -13.46
CA VAL A 55 -0.56 -9.21 -14.41
C VAL A 55 0.29 -10.25 -13.69
N VAL A 56 1.18 -9.84 -12.80
CA VAL A 56 2.01 -10.76 -12.00
C VAL A 56 1.14 -11.66 -11.12
N PHE A 57 0.11 -11.11 -10.49
CA PHE A 57 -0.82 -11.89 -9.68
C PHE A 57 -1.62 -12.88 -10.51
N LEU A 58 -2.16 -12.47 -11.66
CA LEU A 58 -2.87 -13.38 -12.57
C LEU A 58 -1.97 -14.50 -13.09
N TYR A 59 -0.69 -14.21 -13.35
CA TYR A 59 0.30 -15.22 -13.69
C TYR A 59 0.47 -16.24 -12.55
N SER A 60 0.59 -15.77 -11.31
CA SER A 60 0.75 -16.65 -10.13
C SER A 60 -0.44 -17.59 -9.90
N LEU A 61 -1.68 -17.13 -10.22
CA LEU A 61 -2.89 -17.95 -10.13
C LEU A 61 -2.91 -19.11 -11.14
N GLY A 62 -2.15 -19.01 -12.22
CA GLY A 62 -2.04 -20.08 -13.24
C GLY A 62 -1.02 -21.17 -12.90
N LEU A 63 -0.27 -21.02 -11.81
CA LEU A 63 0.74 -22.00 -11.37
C LEU A 63 0.11 -23.10 -10.50
N ASP A 64 0.65 -24.31 -10.60
CA ASP A 64 0.36 -25.33 -9.61
C ASP A 64 1.11 -25.05 -8.29
N ASP A 65 0.83 -25.78 -7.23
CA ASP A 65 1.41 -25.56 -5.90
C ASP A 65 2.95 -25.58 -5.93
N ARG A 66 3.52 -26.46 -6.72
CA ARG A 66 4.98 -26.54 -6.85
C ARG A 66 5.56 -25.32 -7.58
N GLY A 67 4.94 -24.94 -8.66
CA GLY A 67 5.32 -23.74 -9.43
C GLY A 67 5.17 -22.47 -8.62
N LEU A 68 4.09 -22.36 -7.84
CA LEU A 68 3.83 -21.22 -6.97
C LEU A 68 4.87 -21.11 -5.85
N ASN A 69 5.19 -22.23 -5.18
CA ASN A 69 6.24 -22.26 -4.16
C ASN A 69 7.61 -21.87 -4.74
N GLN A 70 7.96 -22.39 -5.93
CA GLN A 70 9.20 -22.00 -6.61
C GLN A 70 9.20 -20.52 -6.97
N PHE A 71 8.06 -19.96 -7.44
CA PHE A 71 7.91 -18.57 -7.80
C PHE A 71 8.14 -17.64 -6.59
N TYR A 72 7.56 -17.95 -5.43
CA TYR A 72 7.84 -17.20 -4.21
C TYR A 72 9.26 -17.37 -3.72
N PHE A 73 9.82 -18.59 -3.83
CA PHE A 73 11.20 -18.83 -3.44
C PHE A 73 12.21 -18.01 -4.25
N ASP A 74 11.95 -17.81 -5.55
CA ASP A 74 12.85 -17.09 -6.45
C ASP A 74 12.69 -15.56 -6.39
N TYR A 75 11.48 -15.06 -6.10
CA TYR A 75 11.13 -13.64 -6.27
C TYR A 75 10.67 -12.90 -4.99
N ALA A 76 10.30 -13.60 -3.92
CA ALA A 76 10.00 -12.98 -2.65
C ALA A 76 11.27 -12.50 -1.93
N MET A 77 11.14 -11.55 -1.03
CA MET A 77 12.23 -11.08 -0.18
C MET A 77 12.28 -11.89 1.11
N PHE A 78 13.38 -12.61 1.31
CA PHE A 78 13.67 -13.33 2.56
C PHE A 78 14.65 -12.51 3.39
N PRO A 79 14.28 -11.97 4.56
CA PRO A 79 15.16 -11.14 5.38
C PRO A 79 16.49 -11.80 5.69
N GLU A 80 16.50 -13.10 6.07
CA GLU A 80 17.71 -13.86 6.35
C GLU A 80 18.68 -13.89 5.16
N ARG A 81 18.20 -14.11 3.94
CA ARG A 81 19.06 -14.17 2.75
C ARG A 81 19.64 -12.81 2.40
N VAL A 82 18.80 -11.76 2.46
CA VAL A 82 19.23 -10.40 2.19
C VAL A 82 20.26 -9.94 3.22
N SER A 83 20.09 -10.26 4.51
CA SER A 83 21.05 -9.92 5.56
C SER A 83 22.42 -10.58 5.35
N GLN A 84 22.46 -11.73 4.68
CA GLN A 84 23.69 -12.45 4.29
C GLN A 84 24.24 -11.98 2.93
N GLY A 85 23.66 -10.95 2.31
CA GLY A 85 24.03 -10.47 0.99
C GLY A 85 23.61 -11.38 -0.17
N GLN A 86 22.63 -12.27 0.06
CA GLN A 86 22.08 -13.18 -0.95
C GLN A 86 20.72 -12.68 -1.42
N ASP A 87 20.32 -13.09 -2.65
CA ASP A 87 18.98 -12.82 -3.21
C ASP A 87 18.52 -11.37 -3.11
N LEU A 88 19.44 -10.42 -3.30
CA LEU A 88 19.17 -8.98 -3.22
C LEU A 88 18.10 -8.51 -4.21
N GLN A 89 17.87 -9.26 -5.31
CA GLN A 89 16.78 -9.00 -6.25
C GLN A 89 15.42 -9.03 -5.56
N GLY A 90 15.27 -9.81 -4.48
CA GLY A 90 14.04 -9.89 -3.68
C GLY A 90 13.59 -8.53 -3.13
N LEU A 91 14.53 -7.61 -2.84
CA LEU A 91 14.19 -6.24 -2.43
C LEU A 91 13.38 -5.47 -3.48
N PHE A 92 13.54 -5.83 -4.76
CA PHE A 92 12.81 -5.23 -5.87
C PHE A 92 11.64 -6.10 -6.31
N THR A 93 11.85 -7.38 -6.54
CA THR A 93 10.85 -8.26 -7.14
C THR A 93 9.66 -8.52 -6.23
N SER A 94 9.89 -8.60 -4.92
CA SER A 94 8.84 -8.82 -3.92
C SER A 94 7.74 -7.75 -3.93
N MET A 95 8.07 -6.51 -4.38
CA MET A 95 7.10 -5.42 -4.48
C MET A 95 5.96 -5.69 -5.47
N PHE A 96 6.11 -6.67 -6.36
CA PHE A 96 5.12 -7.01 -7.39
C PHE A 96 4.38 -8.33 -7.11
N LEU A 97 4.74 -9.03 -6.03
CA LEU A 97 4.11 -10.29 -5.63
C LEU A 97 3.01 -10.04 -4.60
N HIS A 98 1.94 -10.83 -4.65
CA HIS A 98 0.84 -10.71 -3.68
C HIS A 98 0.36 -12.09 -3.25
N GLY A 99 0.26 -12.30 -1.94
CA GLY A 99 -0.15 -13.58 -1.32
C GLY A 99 -1.63 -13.91 -1.44
N GLY A 100 -2.47 -13.00 -1.99
CA GLY A 100 -3.90 -13.25 -2.17
C GLY A 100 -4.65 -12.06 -2.74
N PHE A 101 -5.91 -12.30 -3.16
CA PHE A 101 -6.74 -11.30 -3.83
C PHE A 101 -6.97 -10.04 -2.98
N MET A 102 -7.28 -10.21 -1.68
CA MET A 102 -7.55 -9.06 -0.80
C MET A 102 -6.28 -8.23 -0.55
N HIS A 103 -5.11 -8.90 -0.49
CA HIS A 103 -3.82 -8.22 -0.39
C HIS A 103 -3.54 -7.37 -1.64
N LEU A 104 -3.74 -7.93 -2.83
CA LEU A 104 -3.64 -7.17 -4.08
C LEU A 104 -4.63 -6.01 -4.12
N ALA A 105 -5.92 -6.28 -3.87
CA ALA A 105 -6.98 -5.28 -3.97
C ALA A 105 -6.74 -4.10 -3.02
N GLY A 106 -6.33 -4.36 -1.78
CA GLY A 106 -5.96 -3.33 -0.82
C GLY A 106 -4.79 -2.49 -1.31
N ASN A 107 -3.71 -3.11 -1.77
CA ASN A 107 -2.55 -2.41 -2.31
C ASN A 107 -2.93 -1.53 -3.51
N MET A 108 -3.68 -2.05 -4.46
CA MET A 108 -4.09 -1.28 -5.65
C MET A 108 -5.01 -0.12 -5.30
N LEU A 109 -5.91 -0.30 -4.33
CA LEU A 109 -6.77 0.77 -3.83
C LEU A 109 -5.96 1.92 -3.21
N PHE A 110 -5.02 1.63 -2.33
CA PHE A 110 -4.18 2.66 -1.71
C PHE A 110 -3.26 3.34 -2.72
N LEU A 111 -2.69 2.59 -3.66
CA LEU A 111 -1.88 3.16 -4.74
C LEU A 111 -2.73 4.07 -5.66
N TRP A 112 -3.96 3.67 -5.95
CA TRP A 112 -4.90 4.47 -6.72
C TRP A 112 -5.26 5.79 -6.04
N ILE A 113 -5.48 5.79 -4.69
CA ILE A 113 -5.93 6.96 -3.93
C ILE A 113 -4.79 7.97 -3.72
N PHE A 114 -3.56 7.51 -3.49
CA PHE A 114 -2.46 8.39 -3.07
C PHE A 114 -1.36 8.55 -4.12
N GLY A 115 -1.28 7.63 -5.09
CA GLY A 115 -0.19 7.60 -6.07
C GLY A 115 -0.29 8.70 -7.10
N ASP A 116 -1.48 8.97 -7.60
CA ASP A 116 -1.73 9.93 -8.68
C ASP A 116 -1.31 11.37 -8.31
N ASN A 117 -1.56 11.78 -7.08
CA ASN A 117 -1.20 13.11 -6.58
C ASN A 117 0.32 13.31 -6.47
N LEU A 118 1.03 12.30 -5.97
CA LEU A 118 2.49 12.37 -5.91
C LEU A 118 3.10 12.32 -7.31
N GLU A 119 2.55 11.52 -8.20
CA GLU A 119 2.99 11.46 -9.60
C GLU A 119 2.76 12.80 -10.32
N ASP A 120 1.63 13.48 -10.04
CA ASP A 120 1.32 14.79 -10.59
C ASP A 120 2.36 15.84 -10.20
N ASP A 121 2.72 15.91 -8.92
CA ASP A 121 3.68 16.89 -8.40
C ASP A 121 5.14 16.54 -8.70
N MET A 122 5.51 15.27 -8.63
CA MET A 122 6.87 14.82 -8.91
C MET A 122 7.16 14.74 -10.40
N GLY A 123 6.14 14.41 -11.22
CA GLY A 123 6.28 13.95 -12.59
C GLY A 123 6.61 12.46 -12.67
N HIS A 124 6.39 11.85 -13.84
CA HIS A 124 6.42 10.40 -14.04
C HIS A 124 7.73 9.73 -13.62
N LEU A 125 8.88 10.20 -14.11
CA LEU A 125 10.17 9.57 -13.82
C LEU A 125 10.62 9.75 -12.36
N PRO A 126 10.54 10.94 -11.75
CA PRO A 126 10.86 11.10 -10.32
C PRO A 126 9.93 10.28 -9.43
N PHE A 127 8.62 10.18 -9.74
CA PHE A 127 7.69 9.33 -9.00
C PHE A 127 8.06 7.84 -9.11
N THR A 128 8.45 7.37 -10.30
CA THR A 128 8.93 5.99 -10.47
C THR A 128 10.12 5.71 -9.56
N LEU A 129 11.12 6.59 -9.58
CA LEU A 129 12.31 6.44 -8.73
C LEU A 129 11.97 6.52 -7.23
N PHE A 130 11.06 7.42 -6.86
CA PHE A 130 10.56 7.55 -5.49
C PHE A 130 9.87 6.26 -5.02
N TYR A 131 8.97 5.70 -5.83
CA TYR A 131 8.24 4.47 -5.53
C TYR A 131 9.21 3.29 -5.32
N LEU A 132 10.14 3.10 -6.27
CA LEU A 132 11.12 2.02 -6.21
C LEU A 132 12.08 2.18 -5.03
N ALA A 133 12.60 3.38 -4.80
CA ALA A 133 13.48 3.65 -3.66
C ALA A 133 12.76 3.48 -2.32
N GLY A 134 11.50 3.91 -2.24
CA GLY A 134 10.65 3.72 -1.08
C GLY A 134 10.42 2.24 -0.77
N GLY A 135 10.14 1.43 -1.80
CA GLY A 135 9.93 -0.01 -1.65
C GLY A 135 11.20 -0.77 -1.25
N ILE A 136 12.33 -0.46 -1.89
CA ILE A 136 13.63 -1.04 -1.51
C ILE A 136 13.97 -0.66 -0.06
N GLY A 137 13.79 0.62 0.29
CA GLY A 137 14.03 1.09 1.66
C GLY A 137 13.11 0.43 2.68
N ALA A 138 11.83 0.19 2.34
CA ALA A 138 10.90 -0.57 3.17
C ALA A 138 11.36 -2.01 3.40
N GLY A 139 11.80 -2.70 2.33
CA GLY A 139 12.39 -4.03 2.43
C GLY A 139 13.63 -4.05 3.33
N LEU A 140 14.51 -3.06 3.20
CA LEU A 140 15.68 -2.94 4.08
C LEU A 140 15.28 -2.68 5.54
N ALA A 141 14.25 -1.88 5.81
CA ALA A 141 13.73 -1.69 7.15
C ALA A 141 13.23 -2.99 7.78
N GLN A 142 12.54 -3.85 7.00
CA GLN A 142 12.14 -5.19 7.43
C GLN A 142 13.36 -6.06 7.75
N VAL A 143 14.36 -6.07 6.87
CA VAL A 143 15.61 -6.85 7.09
C VAL A 143 16.35 -6.40 8.34
N ILE A 144 16.43 -5.08 8.60
CA ILE A 144 17.08 -4.54 9.80
C ILE A 144 16.32 -4.95 11.07
N SER A 145 15.00 -4.97 11.02
CA SER A 145 14.17 -5.33 12.19
C SER A 145 14.17 -6.84 12.45
N GLU A 146 14.24 -7.65 11.39
CA GLU A 146 14.16 -9.11 11.47
C GLU A 146 15.24 -9.79 10.61
N PRO A 147 16.54 -9.61 10.93
CA PRO A 147 17.63 -10.02 10.03
C PRO A 147 17.76 -11.55 9.86
N PHE A 148 17.12 -12.32 10.71
CA PHE A 148 17.09 -13.80 10.66
C PHE A 148 15.71 -14.35 10.28
N GLY A 149 14.78 -13.47 9.87
CA GLY A 149 13.43 -13.89 9.47
C GLY A 149 13.45 -14.78 8.25
N SER A 150 12.89 -15.99 8.37
CA SER A 150 12.78 -16.98 7.30
C SER A 150 11.48 -16.87 6.50
N ILE A 151 10.52 -16.09 6.98
CA ILE A 151 9.23 -15.88 6.32
C ILE A 151 9.39 -14.91 5.16
N PRO A 152 8.92 -15.29 3.96
CA PRO A 152 9.02 -14.42 2.80
C PRO A 152 8.13 -13.18 2.93
N THR A 153 8.67 -12.02 2.63
CA THR A 153 7.94 -10.77 2.52
C THR A 153 7.58 -10.51 1.06
N VAL A 154 6.31 -10.20 0.79
CA VAL A 154 5.77 -9.88 -0.53
C VAL A 154 4.77 -8.73 -0.43
N GLY A 155 4.62 -7.98 -1.50
CA GLY A 155 3.61 -6.92 -1.64
C GLY A 155 4.17 -5.55 -1.98
N ALA A 156 3.37 -4.79 -2.70
CA ALA A 156 3.65 -3.39 -3.03
C ALA A 156 3.57 -2.46 -1.80
N SER A 157 3.07 -2.97 -0.67
CA SER A 157 2.63 -2.17 0.48
C SER A 157 3.74 -1.33 1.13
N GLY A 158 5.00 -1.79 1.12
CA GLY A 158 6.13 -0.99 1.60
C GLY A 158 6.39 0.26 0.74
N ALA A 159 6.34 0.11 -0.60
CA ALA A 159 6.44 1.23 -1.53
C ALA A 159 5.20 2.16 -1.44
N ILE A 160 4.01 1.58 -1.27
CA ILE A 160 2.78 2.35 -1.06
C ILE A 160 2.82 3.10 0.27
N ALA A 161 3.37 2.51 1.33
CA ALA A 161 3.62 3.20 2.58
C ALA A 161 4.54 4.42 2.38
N ALA A 162 5.56 4.32 1.51
CA ALA A 162 6.38 5.48 1.14
C ALA A 162 5.55 6.55 0.41
N VAL A 163 4.68 6.16 -0.50
CA VAL A 163 3.72 7.09 -1.15
C VAL A 163 2.86 7.80 -0.11
N MET A 164 2.31 7.07 0.85
CA MET A 164 1.49 7.63 1.93
C MET A 164 2.28 8.59 2.84
N GLY A 165 3.54 8.27 3.14
CA GLY A 165 4.45 9.16 3.88
C GLY A 165 4.73 10.48 3.15
N GLY A 166 5.00 10.41 1.85
CA GLY A 166 5.14 11.59 0.98
C GLY A 166 3.84 12.40 0.88
N TYR A 167 2.70 11.74 0.72
CA TYR A 167 1.38 12.38 0.69
C TYR A 167 1.09 13.13 1.98
N LEU A 168 1.39 12.53 3.14
CA LEU A 168 1.20 13.19 4.44
C LEU A 168 2.03 14.48 4.55
N LEU A 169 3.25 14.49 4.04
CA LEU A 169 4.10 15.68 4.06
C LEU A 169 3.52 16.79 3.17
N LEU A 170 3.04 16.46 1.97
CA LEU A 170 2.58 17.46 1.01
C LEU A 170 1.17 17.96 1.32
N TYR A 171 0.26 17.06 1.72
CA TYR A 171 -1.17 17.32 1.85
C TYR A 171 -1.76 16.84 3.18
N PRO A 172 -1.24 17.28 4.34
CA PRO A 172 -1.68 16.76 5.64
C PRO A 172 -3.17 16.97 5.91
N ARG A 173 -3.80 17.98 5.33
CA ARG A 173 -5.22 18.29 5.50
C ARG A 173 -6.10 17.99 4.29
N ALA A 174 -5.57 17.31 3.29
CA ALA A 174 -6.41 16.76 2.22
C ALA A 174 -7.50 15.87 2.81
N LYS A 175 -8.70 15.98 2.26
CA LYS A 175 -9.84 15.18 2.72
C LYS A 175 -9.78 13.78 2.13
N VAL A 176 -9.96 12.77 2.98
CA VAL A 176 -10.04 11.37 2.59
C VAL A 176 -11.36 10.80 3.10
N ASP A 177 -12.11 10.17 2.21
CA ASP A 177 -13.34 9.45 2.55
C ASP A 177 -13.00 8.05 3.04
N ILE A 178 -13.44 7.73 4.25
CA ILE A 178 -13.28 6.44 4.91
C ILE A 178 -14.62 5.73 4.90
N LEU A 179 -14.65 4.53 4.36
CA LEU A 179 -15.78 3.62 4.47
C LEU A 179 -15.66 2.82 5.77
N LEU A 180 -16.59 3.06 6.68
CA LEU A 180 -16.76 2.23 7.87
C LEU A 180 -17.84 1.19 7.60
N ILE A 181 -17.47 -0.08 7.77
CA ILE A 181 -18.38 -1.22 7.62
C ILE A 181 -18.63 -1.81 9.01
N LEU A 182 -19.82 -1.60 9.53
CA LEU A 182 -20.27 -2.19 10.79
C LEU A 182 -21.36 -3.24 10.47
N ILE A 183 -20.94 -4.48 10.28
CA ILE A 183 -21.81 -5.62 9.95
C ILE A 183 -22.64 -5.35 8.68
N ILE A 184 -23.82 -4.73 8.81
CA ILE A 184 -24.73 -4.37 7.70
C ILE A 184 -24.86 -2.86 7.48
N PHE A 185 -24.21 -2.04 8.33
CA PHE A 185 -24.26 -0.59 8.21
C PHE A 185 -22.99 -0.07 7.51
N PHE A 186 -23.20 0.68 6.45
CA PHE A 186 -22.14 1.34 5.69
C PHE A 186 -22.21 2.83 5.93
N ARG A 187 -21.12 3.43 6.40
CA ARG A 187 -21.06 4.88 6.60
C ARG A 187 -19.76 5.43 6.07
N ILE A 188 -19.86 6.50 5.30
CA ILE A 188 -18.69 7.23 4.80
C ILE A 188 -18.47 8.44 5.69
N PHE A 189 -17.23 8.57 6.17
CA PHE A 189 -16.75 9.72 6.92
C PHE A 189 -15.61 10.37 6.15
N THR A 190 -15.63 11.68 6.07
CA THR A 190 -14.53 12.44 5.50
C THR A 190 -13.63 12.96 6.61
N ILE A 191 -12.38 12.57 6.63
CA ILE A 191 -11.40 12.99 7.62
C ILE A 191 -10.13 13.52 6.94
N PRO A 192 -9.35 14.41 7.62
CA PRO A 192 -8.07 14.83 7.11
C PRO A 192 -7.06 13.69 7.00
N ALA A 193 -6.21 13.73 5.97
CA ALA A 193 -5.21 12.71 5.72
C ALA A 193 -4.28 12.45 6.92
N TRP A 194 -3.90 13.50 7.67
CA TRP A 194 -3.03 13.35 8.84
C TRP A 194 -3.64 12.46 9.94
N ILE A 195 -4.97 12.47 10.11
CA ILE A 195 -5.65 11.60 11.09
C ILE A 195 -5.58 10.16 10.58
N MET A 196 -6.02 9.91 9.35
CA MET A 196 -6.07 8.57 8.78
C MET A 196 -4.67 7.95 8.68
N LEU A 197 -3.73 8.67 8.05
CA LEU A 197 -2.37 8.17 7.83
C LEU A 197 -1.57 8.08 9.14
N GLY A 198 -1.77 9.02 10.07
CA GLY A 198 -1.16 8.99 11.39
C GLY A 198 -1.64 7.81 12.23
N LEU A 199 -2.96 7.54 12.23
CA LEU A 199 -3.51 6.38 12.91
C LEU A 199 -3.02 5.07 12.26
N TRP A 200 -3.05 4.99 10.94
CA TRP A 200 -2.53 3.83 10.22
C TRP A 200 -1.06 3.56 10.55
N PHE A 201 -0.22 4.59 10.55
CA PHE A 201 1.19 4.48 10.93
C PHE A 201 1.38 4.04 12.38
N ALA A 202 0.62 4.61 13.32
CA ALA A 202 0.67 4.21 14.72
C ALA A 202 0.32 2.73 14.90
N LEU A 203 -0.68 2.24 14.17
CA LEU A 203 -1.05 0.81 14.17
C LEU A 203 0.07 -0.08 13.62
N GLN A 204 0.85 0.38 12.61
CA GLN A 204 2.02 -0.39 12.15
C GLN A 204 3.05 -0.55 13.27
N LEU A 205 3.35 0.52 14.02
CA LEU A 205 4.31 0.47 15.13
C LEU A 205 3.81 -0.45 16.27
N VAL A 206 2.55 -0.29 16.67
CA VAL A 206 1.96 -1.11 17.73
C VAL A 206 1.97 -2.60 17.36
N ASN A 207 1.54 -2.92 16.15
CA ASN A 207 1.49 -4.31 15.70
C ASN A 207 2.91 -4.88 15.46
N GLY A 208 3.84 -4.09 14.91
CA GLY A 208 5.22 -4.51 14.71
C GLY A 208 5.95 -4.89 16.00
N VAL A 209 5.54 -4.29 17.14
CA VAL A 209 6.11 -4.66 18.46
C VAL A 209 5.40 -5.86 19.09
N ASN A 210 4.09 -6.04 18.85
CA ASN A 210 3.28 -7.02 19.57
C ASN A 210 3.04 -8.33 18.81
N VAL A 211 3.23 -8.35 17.50
CA VAL A 211 3.03 -9.57 16.68
C VAL A 211 4.34 -10.35 16.62
N ASP A 212 4.24 -11.66 16.84
CA ASP A 212 5.37 -12.56 16.70
C ASP A 212 5.76 -12.69 15.22
N PRO A 213 7.00 -12.34 14.86
CA PRO A 213 7.48 -12.42 13.47
C PRO A 213 7.39 -13.84 12.87
N GLU A 214 7.46 -14.89 13.69
CA GLU A 214 7.44 -16.28 13.25
C GLU A 214 6.03 -16.77 12.85
N THR A 215 4.98 -16.03 13.21
CA THR A 215 3.61 -16.42 12.85
C THR A 215 3.24 -16.04 11.41
N GLY A 216 4.08 -15.24 10.73
CA GLY A 216 3.79 -14.69 9.40
C GLY A 216 2.73 -13.57 9.44
N GLY A 217 2.30 -13.12 8.27
CA GLY A 217 1.26 -12.10 8.15
C GLY A 217 1.77 -10.79 7.56
N VAL A 218 1.48 -9.67 8.23
CA VAL A 218 1.80 -8.33 7.73
C VAL A 218 3.22 -7.92 8.11
N ALA A 219 4.02 -7.46 7.14
CA ALA A 219 5.37 -6.94 7.36
C ALA A 219 5.31 -5.50 7.91
N TYR A 220 4.94 -5.37 9.18
CA TYR A 220 4.70 -4.07 9.83
C TYR A 220 5.91 -3.14 9.79
N TRP A 221 7.12 -3.68 9.93
CA TRP A 221 8.35 -2.88 9.88
C TRP A 221 8.68 -2.40 8.46
N ALA A 222 8.33 -3.18 7.42
CA ALA A 222 8.40 -2.68 6.04
C ALA A 222 7.44 -1.50 5.82
N HIS A 223 6.22 -1.58 6.38
CA HIS A 223 5.25 -0.49 6.31
C HIS A 223 5.73 0.76 7.05
N ALA A 224 6.15 0.62 8.31
CA ALA A 224 6.64 1.74 9.11
C ALA A 224 7.90 2.38 8.48
N GLY A 225 8.86 1.55 8.07
CA GLY A 225 10.08 2.01 7.40
C GLY A 225 9.80 2.69 6.07
N GLY A 226 8.95 2.09 5.24
CA GLY A 226 8.52 2.68 3.96
C GLY A 226 7.90 4.06 4.15
N PHE A 227 6.98 4.19 5.10
CA PHE A 227 6.32 5.46 5.41
C PHE A 227 7.31 6.57 5.82
N VAL A 228 8.24 6.26 6.73
CA VAL A 228 9.28 7.22 7.16
C VAL A 228 10.21 7.58 6.00
N ILE A 229 10.66 6.58 5.24
CA ILE A 229 11.54 6.80 4.09
C ILE A 229 10.85 7.66 3.03
N GLY A 230 9.60 7.38 2.72
CA GLY A 230 8.82 8.17 1.76
C GLY A 230 8.62 9.61 2.20
N PHE A 231 8.33 9.82 3.49
CA PHE A 231 8.27 11.16 4.08
C PHE A 231 9.60 11.91 3.89
N LEU A 232 10.72 11.27 4.16
CA LEU A 232 12.06 11.85 4.01
C LEU A 232 12.43 12.11 2.55
N LEU A 233 12.11 11.17 1.64
CA LEU A 233 12.37 11.32 0.20
C LEU A 233 11.51 12.42 -0.43
N ALA A 234 10.35 12.75 0.12
CA ALA A 234 9.52 13.85 -0.34
C ALA A 234 9.98 15.24 0.16
N LEU A 235 10.87 15.31 1.18
CA LEU A 235 11.35 16.60 1.72
C LEU A 235 11.98 17.54 0.66
N PRO A 236 12.78 17.08 -0.31
CA PRO A 236 13.31 17.96 -1.35
C PRO A 236 12.20 18.62 -2.18
N LEU A 237 11.14 17.85 -2.54
CA LEU A 237 10.01 18.39 -3.27
C LEU A 237 9.26 19.41 -2.41
N TRP A 238 8.91 19.05 -1.18
CA TRP A 238 8.25 19.96 -0.24
C TRP A 238 9.00 21.28 -0.05
N ARG A 239 10.35 21.22 0.07
CA ARG A 239 11.22 22.41 0.14
C ARG A 239 11.15 23.25 -1.13
N ARG A 240 11.14 22.60 -2.31
CA ARG A 240 11.00 23.30 -3.62
C ARG A 240 9.64 23.99 -3.76
N MET A 241 8.58 23.41 -3.19
CA MET A 241 7.22 24.01 -3.15
C MET A 241 7.13 25.20 -2.17
N GLY A 242 8.16 25.44 -1.35
CA GLY A 242 8.22 26.54 -0.37
C GLY A 242 8.33 26.10 1.09
N GLY A 243 8.31 24.80 1.38
CA GLY A 243 8.48 24.29 2.73
C GLY A 243 7.36 24.75 3.68
N THR A 244 7.73 25.37 4.79
CA THR A 244 6.75 25.89 5.77
C THR A 244 5.89 27.03 5.20
N GLU A 245 6.40 27.78 4.23
CA GLU A 245 5.60 28.82 3.55
C GLU A 245 4.53 28.21 2.65
N TYR A 246 4.80 27.07 2.01
CA TYR A 246 3.80 26.29 1.27
C TYR A 246 2.64 25.90 2.20
N TRP A 247 2.92 25.33 3.38
CA TRP A 247 1.89 25.00 4.35
C TRP A 247 1.15 26.24 4.91
N SER A 248 1.86 27.35 5.10
CA SER A 248 1.24 28.60 5.55
C SER A 248 0.24 29.13 4.51
N LYS A 249 0.57 29.05 3.21
CA LYS A 249 -0.28 29.51 2.10
C LYS A 249 -1.46 28.58 1.84
N THR A 250 -1.23 27.27 1.90
CA THR A 250 -2.25 26.25 1.59
C THR A 250 -3.03 25.80 2.82
N HIS A 251 -2.57 26.19 4.04
CA HIS A 251 -3.06 25.64 5.30
C HIS A 251 -2.98 24.10 5.37
N GLY A 252 -2.05 23.50 4.60
CA GLY A 252 -1.88 22.04 4.49
C GLY A 252 -2.92 21.34 3.62
N HIS A 253 -3.75 22.09 2.90
CA HIS A 253 -4.66 21.58 1.87
C HIS A 253 -3.94 21.48 0.50
N PRO A 254 -4.49 20.70 -0.45
CA PRO A 254 -4.06 20.79 -1.83
C PRO A 254 -4.13 22.21 -2.38
N PRO A 255 -3.21 22.63 -3.28
CA PRO A 255 -3.19 24.00 -3.80
C PRO A 255 -4.27 24.31 -4.85
N HIS A 256 -5.11 23.35 -5.18
CA HIS A 256 -6.22 23.45 -6.14
C HIS A 256 -7.56 23.11 -5.47
N PRO A 257 -8.71 23.43 -6.12
CA PRO A 257 -10.03 23.16 -5.56
C PRO A 257 -10.23 21.65 -5.29
N GLU A 258 -10.80 21.36 -4.12
CA GLU A 258 -11.15 19.98 -3.75
C GLU A 258 -12.24 19.42 -4.67
N ALA A 259 -12.17 18.13 -4.98
CA ALA A 259 -13.23 17.45 -5.70
C ALA A 259 -14.50 17.35 -4.84
N GLU A 260 -15.64 17.78 -5.39
CA GLU A 260 -16.94 17.61 -4.77
C GLU A 260 -17.63 16.36 -5.31
N TYR A 261 -17.77 15.34 -4.48
CA TYR A 261 -18.50 14.13 -4.84
C TYR A 261 -19.96 14.27 -4.41
N ARG A 262 -20.83 14.53 -5.37
CA ARG A 262 -22.27 14.51 -5.16
C ARG A 262 -22.82 13.17 -5.64
N LEU A 263 -23.55 12.48 -4.76
CA LEU A 263 -24.38 11.36 -5.20
C LEU A 263 -25.39 11.94 -6.21
N SER A 264 -25.22 11.61 -7.49
CA SER A 264 -26.19 12.01 -8.51
C SER A 264 -27.54 11.42 -8.12
N ARG A 265 -28.56 12.28 -7.86
CA ARG A 265 -29.92 11.80 -7.85
C ARG A 265 -30.19 11.21 -9.22
N SER A 266 -30.57 9.93 -9.27
CA SER A 266 -30.91 9.29 -10.53
C SER A 266 -31.99 10.13 -11.22
N ASN A 267 -31.74 10.51 -12.47
CA ASN A 267 -32.73 11.15 -13.34
C ASN A 267 -33.78 10.16 -13.85
N VAL A 268 -34.09 9.11 -13.09
CA VAL A 268 -35.22 8.22 -13.40
C VAL A 268 -36.49 9.03 -13.18
N PRO A 269 -37.30 9.31 -14.23
CA PRO A 269 -38.53 10.07 -14.06
C PRO A 269 -39.47 9.30 -13.13
N ASN A 270 -39.91 9.97 -12.05
CA ASN A 270 -41.00 9.43 -11.22
C ASN A 270 -42.28 9.42 -12.04
N VAL A 271 -42.64 8.27 -12.60
CA VAL A 271 -43.92 8.09 -13.26
C VAL A 271 -44.99 8.03 -12.18
N ARG A 272 -45.66 9.17 -11.91
CA ARG A 272 -46.89 9.18 -11.13
C ARG A 272 -47.96 8.39 -11.90
N ARG A 273 -48.29 7.17 -11.47
CA ARG A 273 -49.52 6.51 -11.93
C ARG A 273 -50.69 7.38 -11.50
N ARG A 274 -51.36 8.00 -12.48
CA ARG A 274 -52.72 8.54 -12.23
C ARG A 274 -53.62 7.39 -11.87
N ARG A 275 -54.22 7.45 -10.69
CA ARG A 275 -55.37 6.60 -10.32
C ARG A 275 -56.62 7.13 -10.98
#